data_b73281e76926ff5ccc69a53cbd9fc8a6
#
_entry.id   b73281e76926ff5ccc69a53cbd9fc8a6
#
_cell.length_a   1.000
_cell.length_b   1.000
_cell.length_c   1.000
_cell.angle_alpha   90.00
_cell.angle_beta   90.00
_cell.angle_gamma   90.00
#
_symmetry.space_group_name_H-M   'P 1'
#
loop_
_entity.id
_entity.type
_entity.pdbx_description
1 polymer ?
#
loop_
_entity_poly.entity_id
_entity_poly.type
_entity_poly.pdbx_seq_one_letter_code
_entity_poly.pdbx_strand_id
1 'polypeptide(L)'
;KQAYGSNARDVIGKVKAAMARLQKDMPKGMHYEVSYDVSRFLDASIEKVIHTLFEAFLLVGIVVFVFLGDWRASVIPILAIPISLLGSFIAMMVFNITLNMISLFALVMAIGIVVDDAIVVIEAVNVEMLRNKLSPVEATEKAMKEISGAIIAISLVMASVFIPVAFMGGPEGMFYRQFSITMASSILFSAFVALTLTPALCALILTKEQEHNVKLGFVGKALQRFNARFDRGSQRYERVVRRTVRMKALTLGAILACCALAYWVNLGLPSGFIPQEDQGMIYAVVETPPGSTIERTNAAAQAFLKIAKAEEGVESVSSLAGFEILSEGTSANSGSCLINLKDWKHRKRTAKQIIADLEEKC
;
A
#
# COMPACT_ATOMS: atom_id res chain seq x y z
N LYS A 1 24.39 -2.75 -17.74
CA LYS A 1 22.94 -2.72 -18.00
C LYS A 1 22.33 -4.03 -17.53
N GLN A 2 21.13 -3.97 -16.97
CA GLN A 2 20.36 -5.13 -16.54
C GLN A 2 19.72 -5.81 -17.77
N ALA A 3 19.70 -7.15 -17.80
CA ALA A 3 19.01 -7.88 -18.86
C ALA A 3 17.49 -7.71 -18.70
N TYR A 4 16.77 -7.67 -19.80
CA TYR A 4 15.32 -7.58 -19.80
C TYR A 4 14.72 -8.76 -19.01
N GLY A 5 13.77 -8.48 -18.13
CA GLY A 5 13.11 -9.49 -17.29
C GLY A 5 13.90 -9.96 -16.06
N SER A 6 15.12 -9.46 -15.83
CA SER A 6 15.87 -9.78 -14.61
C SER A 6 15.39 -8.95 -13.41
N ASN A 7 15.51 -9.50 -12.20
CA ASN A 7 15.17 -8.80 -10.97
C ASN A 7 16.32 -7.87 -10.55
N ALA A 8 16.05 -6.55 -10.49
CA ALA A 8 17.05 -5.54 -10.14
C ALA A 8 17.72 -5.82 -8.79
N ARG A 9 16.96 -6.19 -7.77
CA ARG A 9 17.45 -6.47 -6.42
C ARG A 9 18.43 -7.65 -6.40
N ASP A 10 18.11 -8.73 -7.11
CA ASP A 10 18.98 -9.92 -7.21
C ASP A 10 20.26 -9.61 -7.95
N VAL A 11 20.18 -8.86 -9.07
CA VAL A 11 21.35 -8.43 -9.84
C VAL A 11 22.26 -7.53 -9.00
N ILE A 12 21.72 -6.53 -8.31
CA ILE A 12 22.48 -5.63 -7.44
C ILE A 12 23.14 -6.41 -6.30
N GLY A 13 22.43 -7.36 -5.68
CA GLY A 13 22.99 -8.23 -4.64
C GLY A 13 24.17 -9.04 -5.14
N LYS A 14 24.08 -9.64 -6.34
CA LYS A 14 25.18 -10.37 -6.99
C LYS A 14 26.37 -9.47 -7.31
N VAL A 15 26.12 -8.26 -7.82
CA VAL A 15 27.17 -7.27 -8.10
C VAL A 15 27.89 -6.86 -6.82
N LYS A 16 27.17 -6.52 -5.76
CA LYS A 16 27.76 -6.17 -4.46
C LYS A 16 28.62 -7.32 -3.90
N ALA A 17 28.12 -8.56 -3.98
CA ALA A 17 28.86 -9.72 -3.54
C ALA A 17 30.13 -9.96 -4.38
N ALA A 18 30.07 -9.72 -5.70
CA ALA A 18 31.23 -9.81 -6.58
C ALA A 18 32.27 -8.72 -6.25
N MET A 19 31.84 -7.47 -6.06
CA MET A 19 32.72 -6.35 -5.70
C MET A 19 33.38 -6.57 -4.34
N ALA A 20 32.68 -7.10 -3.36
CA ALA A 20 33.24 -7.44 -2.05
C ALA A 20 34.30 -8.55 -2.13
N ARG A 21 34.23 -9.46 -3.11
CA ARG A 21 35.29 -10.45 -3.38
C ARG A 21 36.51 -9.77 -4.04
N LEU A 22 36.23 -8.99 -5.09
CA LEU A 22 37.29 -8.29 -5.83
C LEU A 22 38.08 -7.28 -4.96
N GLN A 23 37.40 -6.69 -3.96
CA GLN A 23 38.06 -5.77 -3.04
C GLN A 23 39.23 -6.41 -2.27
N LYS A 24 39.18 -7.72 -2.03
CA LYS A 24 40.25 -8.44 -1.35
C LYS A 24 41.53 -8.54 -2.21
N ASP A 25 41.37 -8.50 -3.51
CA ASP A 25 42.46 -8.62 -4.50
C ASP A 25 42.90 -7.24 -5.03
N MET A 26 42.28 -6.15 -4.55
CA MET A 26 42.67 -4.79 -4.93
C MET A 26 44.03 -4.39 -4.34
N PRO A 27 44.85 -3.60 -5.07
CA PRO A 27 46.09 -3.04 -4.56
C PRO A 27 45.85 -2.23 -3.28
N LYS A 28 46.89 -2.18 -2.41
CA LYS A 28 46.82 -1.38 -1.17
C LYS A 28 46.55 0.09 -1.49
N GLY A 29 45.54 0.65 -0.84
CA GLY A 29 45.09 2.05 -1.03
C GLY A 29 43.98 2.22 -2.07
N MET A 30 43.57 1.17 -2.79
CA MET A 30 42.44 1.19 -3.69
C MET A 30 41.16 0.69 -2.95
N HIS A 31 40.12 1.46 -3.05
CA HIS A 31 38.77 1.09 -2.53
C HIS A 31 37.72 1.49 -3.56
N TYR A 32 36.60 0.82 -3.54
CA TYR A 32 35.43 1.17 -4.38
C TYR A 32 34.33 1.85 -3.54
N GLU A 33 33.65 2.75 -4.19
CA GLU A 33 32.45 3.40 -3.64
C GLU A 33 31.28 3.21 -4.61
N VAL A 34 30.10 2.95 -4.07
CA VAL A 34 28.87 2.78 -4.87
C VAL A 34 28.21 4.12 -5.00
N SER A 35 28.38 4.75 -6.15
CA SER A 35 27.81 6.08 -6.44
C SER A 35 26.29 6.06 -6.70
N TYR A 36 25.73 4.92 -7.09
CA TYR A 36 24.32 4.77 -7.44
C TYR A 36 23.79 3.41 -7.00
N ASP A 37 22.85 3.40 -6.08
CA ASP A 37 22.27 2.19 -5.53
C ASP A 37 20.74 2.32 -5.32
N VAL A 38 19.99 1.86 -6.31
CA VAL A 38 18.52 1.83 -6.26
C VAL A 38 17.99 0.87 -5.19
N SER A 39 18.79 -0.14 -4.79
CA SER A 39 18.31 -1.14 -3.83
C SER A 39 18.04 -0.56 -2.45
N ARG A 40 18.72 0.51 -2.04
CA ARG A 40 18.50 1.18 -0.74
C ARG A 40 17.05 1.64 -0.59
N PHE A 41 16.53 2.31 -1.61
CA PHE A 41 15.14 2.78 -1.63
C PHE A 41 14.15 1.62 -1.73
N LEU A 42 14.41 0.64 -2.60
CA LEU A 42 13.54 -0.54 -2.75
C LEU A 42 13.45 -1.35 -1.46
N ASP A 43 14.59 -1.60 -0.79
CA ASP A 43 14.63 -2.36 0.45
C ASP A 43 13.89 -1.64 1.58
N ALA A 44 14.13 -0.34 1.76
CA ALA A 44 13.43 0.48 2.74
C ALA A 44 11.92 0.55 2.47
N SER A 45 11.52 0.65 1.21
CA SER A 45 10.11 0.68 0.81
C SER A 45 9.42 -0.66 1.07
N ILE A 46 10.05 -1.79 0.70
CA ILE A 46 9.52 -3.13 0.96
C ILE A 46 9.40 -3.38 2.47
N GLU A 47 10.42 -3.05 3.25
CA GLU A 47 10.39 -3.17 4.71
C GLU A 47 9.23 -2.36 5.31
N LYS A 48 9.06 -1.10 4.87
CA LYS A 48 7.97 -0.24 5.32
C LYS A 48 6.60 -0.83 4.99
N VAL A 49 6.42 -1.36 3.78
CA VAL A 49 5.14 -1.98 3.38
C VAL A 49 4.86 -3.25 4.17
N ILE A 50 5.86 -4.10 4.44
CA ILE A 50 5.70 -5.29 5.28
C ILE A 50 5.29 -4.88 6.70
N HIS A 51 5.94 -3.87 7.28
CA HIS A 51 5.53 -3.32 8.58
C HIS A 51 4.08 -2.82 8.56
N THR A 52 3.70 -2.05 7.55
CA THR A 52 2.34 -1.54 7.40
C THR A 52 1.32 -2.68 7.26
N LEU A 53 1.68 -3.77 6.57
CA LEU A 53 0.83 -4.95 6.43
C LEU A 53 0.58 -5.61 7.80
N PHE A 54 1.61 -5.74 8.63
CA PHE A 54 1.45 -6.25 10.00
C PHE A 54 0.65 -5.30 10.89
N GLU A 55 0.89 -4.00 10.81
CA GLU A 55 0.15 -2.98 11.55
C GLU A 55 -1.34 -3.00 11.15
N ALA A 56 -1.64 -3.07 9.85
CA ALA A 56 -3.00 -3.17 9.34
C ALA A 56 -3.70 -4.45 9.83
N PHE A 57 -3.02 -5.59 9.75
CA PHE A 57 -3.53 -6.86 10.24
C PHE A 57 -3.85 -6.83 11.74
N LEU A 58 -2.95 -6.29 12.54
CA LEU A 58 -3.14 -6.15 14.00
C LEU A 58 -4.28 -5.18 14.32
N LEU A 59 -4.32 -4.02 13.64
CA LEU A 59 -5.36 -3.02 13.83
C LEU A 59 -6.75 -3.59 13.50
N VAL A 60 -6.87 -4.27 12.36
CA VAL A 60 -8.11 -4.93 11.95
C VAL A 60 -8.52 -5.99 12.97
N GLY A 61 -7.59 -6.82 13.44
CA GLY A 61 -7.86 -7.83 14.48
C GLY A 61 -8.40 -7.19 15.77
N ILE A 62 -7.81 -6.08 16.21
CA ILE A 62 -8.28 -5.32 17.39
C ILE A 62 -9.70 -4.76 17.15
N VAL A 63 -9.92 -4.13 16.02
CA VAL A 63 -11.22 -3.54 15.67
C VAL A 63 -12.29 -4.61 15.63
N VAL A 64 -12.06 -5.71 14.94
CA VAL A 64 -12.97 -6.86 14.86
C VAL A 64 -13.28 -7.41 16.25
N PHE A 65 -12.26 -7.57 17.09
CA PHE A 65 -12.46 -8.04 18.48
C PHE A 65 -13.31 -7.08 19.31
N VAL A 66 -13.10 -5.77 19.17
CA VAL A 66 -13.87 -4.76 19.91
C VAL A 66 -15.33 -4.74 19.49
N PHE A 67 -15.61 -4.90 18.19
CA PHE A 67 -16.97 -4.85 17.65
C PHE A 67 -17.75 -6.17 17.84
N LEU A 68 -17.12 -7.32 17.61
CA LEU A 68 -17.78 -8.62 17.79
C LEU A 68 -17.93 -8.99 19.27
N GLY A 69 -17.05 -8.50 20.15
CA GLY A 69 -17.11 -8.76 21.58
C GLY A 69 -16.86 -10.22 22.00
N ASP A 70 -16.57 -11.08 21.05
CA ASP A 70 -16.25 -12.50 21.24
C ASP A 70 -14.94 -12.85 20.55
N TRP A 71 -13.98 -13.39 21.30
CA TRP A 71 -12.68 -13.78 20.78
C TRP A 71 -12.78 -14.92 19.75
N ARG A 72 -13.75 -15.84 19.91
CA ARG A 72 -13.98 -16.96 18.98
C ARG A 72 -14.45 -16.48 17.62
N ALA A 73 -15.44 -15.59 17.62
CA ALA A 73 -15.90 -14.93 16.41
C ALA A 73 -14.79 -14.10 15.75
N SER A 74 -13.94 -13.44 16.54
CA SER A 74 -12.86 -12.60 16.03
C SER A 74 -11.70 -13.39 15.38
N VAL A 75 -11.46 -14.62 15.82
CA VAL A 75 -10.42 -15.49 15.22
C VAL A 75 -10.74 -15.83 13.76
N ILE A 76 -12.02 -15.93 13.40
CA ILE A 76 -12.44 -16.34 12.04
C ILE A 76 -11.96 -15.35 10.98
N PRO A 77 -12.25 -14.01 11.06
CA PRO A 77 -11.72 -13.04 10.09
C PRO A 77 -10.20 -12.95 10.14
N ILE A 78 -9.60 -13.07 11.33
CA ILE A 78 -8.14 -13.06 11.50
C ILE A 78 -7.47 -14.21 10.72
N LEU A 79 -8.09 -15.37 10.66
CA LEU A 79 -7.62 -16.50 9.85
C LEU A 79 -7.95 -16.33 8.36
N ALA A 80 -9.07 -15.70 8.03
CA ALA A 80 -9.48 -15.49 6.64
C ALA A 80 -8.52 -14.57 5.87
N ILE A 81 -7.96 -13.53 6.52
CA ILE A 81 -7.05 -12.55 5.89
C ILE A 81 -5.81 -13.24 5.28
N PRO A 82 -4.95 -13.94 6.06
CA PRO A 82 -3.74 -14.52 5.50
C PRO A 82 -4.04 -15.56 4.42
N ILE A 83 -5.14 -16.31 4.53
CA ILE A 83 -5.52 -17.33 3.54
C ILE A 83 -5.94 -16.65 2.23
N SER A 84 -6.71 -15.57 2.28
CA SER A 84 -7.08 -14.79 1.09
C SER A 84 -5.85 -14.13 0.43
N LEU A 85 -4.92 -13.61 1.24
CA LEU A 85 -3.66 -13.05 0.72
C LEU A 85 -2.79 -14.11 0.05
N LEU A 86 -2.70 -15.32 0.62
CA LEU A 86 -2.00 -16.44 -0.02
C LEU A 86 -2.64 -16.80 -1.37
N GLY A 87 -3.97 -16.80 -1.45
CA GLY A 87 -4.68 -16.94 -2.72
C GLY A 87 -4.30 -15.87 -3.74
N SER A 88 -4.16 -14.61 -3.28
CA SER A 88 -3.71 -13.50 -4.14
C SER A 88 -2.29 -13.71 -4.68
N PHE A 89 -1.36 -14.26 -3.88
CA PHE A 89 -0.02 -14.60 -4.36
C PHE A 89 -0.05 -15.70 -5.45
N ILE A 90 -0.95 -16.68 -5.33
CA ILE A 90 -1.13 -17.69 -6.38
C ILE A 90 -1.60 -17.02 -7.69
N ALA A 91 -2.57 -16.11 -7.62
CA ALA A 91 -3.01 -15.36 -8.81
C ALA A 91 -1.89 -14.51 -9.39
N MET A 92 -1.11 -13.80 -8.58
CA MET A 92 0.04 -13.02 -9.04
C MET A 92 1.03 -13.90 -9.80
N MET A 93 1.29 -15.11 -9.31
CA MET A 93 2.17 -16.08 -9.99
C MET A 93 1.60 -16.51 -11.35
N VAL A 94 0.30 -16.81 -11.43
CA VAL A 94 -0.38 -17.19 -12.70
C VAL A 94 -0.33 -16.06 -13.73
N PHE A 95 -0.51 -14.82 -13.30
CA PHE A 95 -0.48 -13.63 -14.17
C PHE A 95 0.91 -13.05 -14.40
N ASN A 96 1.98 -13.72 -13.93
CA ASN A 96 3.37 -13.25 -14.00
C ASN A 96 3.56 -11.84 -13.42
N ILE A 97 2.87 -11.51 -12.34
CA ILE A 97 3.02 -10.26 -11.60
C ILE A 97 4.12 -10.44 -10.56
N THR A 98 5.12 -9.58 -10.62
CA THR A 98 6.20 -9.58 -9.64
C THR A 98 5.78 -8.92 -8.33
N LEU A 99 6.31 -9.44 -7.23
CA LEU A 99 6.18 -8.79 -5.93
C LEU A 99 7.01 -7.49 -5.94
N ASN A 100 6.35 -6.36 -5.99
CA ASN A 100 6.95 -5.03 -6.02
C ASN A 100 6.17 -4.07 -5.13
N MET A 101 6.63 -2.84 -5.01
CA MET A 101 6.01 -1.82 -4.16
C MET A 101 4.51 -1.61 -4.46
N ILE A 102 4.12 -1.63 -5.74
CA ILE A 102 2.74 -1.39 -6.18
C ILE A 102 1.83 -2.57 -5.84
N SER A 103 2.29 -3.79 -6.12
CA SER A 103 1.54 -5.00 -5.77
C SER A 103 1.43 -5.20 -4.26
N LEU A 104 2.49 -4.88 -3.50
CA LEU A 104 2.45 -4.88 -2.03
C LEU A 104 1.48 -3.83 -1.48
N PHE A 105 1.45 -2.63 -2.08
CA PHE A 105 0.50 -1.59 -1.70
C PHE A 105 -0.95 -2.02 -1.99
N ALA A 106 -1.19 -2.67 -3.13
CA ALA A 106 -2.48 -3.29 -3.43
C ALA A 106 -2.89 -4.32 -2.38
N LEU A 107 -1.96 -5.19 -1.93
CA LEU A 107 -2.23 -6.17 -0.88
C LEU A 107 -2.57 -5.53 0.46
N VAL A 108 -1.88 -4.46 0.85
CA VAL A 108 -2.23 -3.70 2.07
C VAL A 108 -3.65 -3.13 1.99
N MET A 109 -4.01 -2.53 0.85
CA MET A 109 -5.39 -2.04 0.64
C MET A 109 -6.41 -3.18 0.61
N ALA A 110 -6.04 -4.33 0.03
CA ALA A 110 -6.92 -5.49 -0.03
C ALA A 110 -7.29 -6.04 1.35
N ILE A 111 -6.41 -5.91 2.37
CA ILE A 111 -6.72 -6.38 3.75
C ILE A 111 -8.04 -5.79 4.25
N GLY A 112 -8.27 -4.49 4.05
CA GLY A 112 -9.50 -3.84 4.48
C GLY A 112 -10.74 -4.41 3.79
N ILE A 113 -10.66 -4.69 2.49
CA ILE A 113 -11.78 -5.24 1.69
C ILE A 113 -12.03 -6.71 2.01
N VAL A 114 -10.96 -7.49 2.15
CA VAL A 114 -11.00 -8.93 2.44
C VAL A 114 -11.71 -9.23 3.77
N VAL A 115 -11.51 -8.37 4.75
CA VAL A 115 -12.12 -8.55 6.09
C VAL A 115 -13.62 -8.34 6.06
N ASP A 116 -14.12 -7.44 5.24
CA ASP A 116 -15.55 -7.10 5.17
C ASP A 116 -16.40 -8.33 4.81
N ASP A 117 -16.00 -9.13 3.84
CA ASP A 117 -16.72 -10.34 3.44
C ASP A 117 -16.85 -11.33 4.60
N ALA A 118 -15.77 -11.56 5.35
CA ALA A 118 -15.77 -12.46 6.50
C ALA A 118 -16.62 -11.93 7.66
N ILE A 119 -16.59 -10.62 7.92
CA ILE A 119 -17.41 -9.98 8.97
C ILE A 119 -18.89 -10.12 8.66
N VAL A 120 -19.31 -9.88 7.41
CA VAL A 120 -20.70 -10.01 6.98
C VAL A 120 -21.23 -11.43 7.23
N VAL A 121 -20.42 -12.45 6.92
CA VAL A 121 -20.81 -13.86 7.17
C VAL A 121 -20.99 -14.11 8.66
N ILE A 122 -20.01 -13.72 9.49
CA ILE A 122 -20.06 -13.96 10.94
C ILE A 122 -21.26 -13.25 11.56
N GLU A 123 -21.49 -11.99 11.19
CA GLU A 123 -22.59 -11.20 11.71
C GLU A 123 -23.95 -11.82 11.34
N ALA A 124 -24.11 -12.26 10.09
CA ALA A 124 -25.34 -12.95 9.66
C ALA A 124 -25.56 -14.25 10.43
N VAL A 125 -24.51 -15.05 10.65
CA VAL A 125 -24.60 -16.27 11.45
C VAL A 125 -24.96 -15.96 12.90
N ASN A 126 -24.32 -14.95 13.50
CA ASN A 126 -24.60 -14.52 14.87
C ASN A 126 -26.05 -14.04 15.02
N VAL A 127 -26.56 -13.26 14.07
CA VAL A 127 -27.95 -12.78 14.05
C VAL A 127 -28.92 -13.98 14.01
N GLU A 128 -28.65 -14.99 13.18
CA GLU A 128 -29.48 -16.19 13.09
C GLU A 128 -29.42 -17.02 14.39
N MET A 129 -28.25 -17.17 15.00
CA MET A 129 -28.09 -17.87 16.28
C MET A 129 -28.89 -17.17 17.40
N LEU A 130 -28.81 -15.86 17.49
CA LEU A 130 -29.47 -15.09 18.55
C LEU A 130 -30.98 -14.99 18.35
N ARG A 131 -31.40 -14.67 17.11
CA ARG A 131 -32.81 -14.40 16.78
C ARG A 131 -33.66 -15.67 16.78
N ASN A 132 -33.12 -16.73 16.20
CA ASN A 132 -33.85 -18.00 15.99
C ASN A 132 -33.42 -19.10 16.96
N LYS A 133 -32.48 -18.84 17.87
CA LYS A 133 -31.93 -19.80 18.84
C LYS A 133 -31.42 -21.10 18.20
N LEU A 134 -30.90 -21.01 16.99
CA LEU A 134 -30.39 -22.12 16.19
C LEU A 134 -29.01 -22.59 16.70
N SER A 135 -28.65 -23.83 16.34
CA SER A 135 -27.28 -24.30 16.52
C SER A 135 -26.33 -23.57 15.56
N PRO A 136 -25.01 -23.50 15.83
CA PRO A 136 -24.06 -22.85 14.91
C PRO A 136 -24.15 -23.38 13.49
N VAL A 137 -24.33 -24.69 13.31
CA VAL A 137 -24.46 -25.33 11.98
C VAL A 137 -25.73 -24.89 11.28
N GLU A 138 -26.90 -25.00 11.94
CA GLU A 138 -28.18 -24.58 11.36
C GLU A 138 -28.23 -23.08 11.06
N ALA A 139 -27.67 -22.28 11.96
CA ALA A 139 -27.57 -20.82 11.76
C ALA A 139 -26.68 -20.48 10.55
N THR A 140 -25.55 -21.18 10.40
CA THR A 140 -24.67 -20.99 9.26
C THR A 140 -25.33 -21.37 7.94
N GLU A 141 -26.01 -22.53 7.87
CA GLU A 141 -26.73 -22.94 6.66
C GLU A 141 -27.80 -21.91 6.27
N LYS A 142 -28.55 -21.41 7.26
CA LYS A 142 -29.62 -20.45 7.02
C LYS A 142 -29.06 -19.09 6.59
N ALA A 143 -28.06 -18.57 7.31
CA ALA A 143 -27.42 -17.32 6.98
C ALA A 143 -26.82 -17.37 5.55
N MET A 144 -26.12 -18.43 5.20
CA MET A 144 -25.50 -18.57 3.88
C MET A 144 -26.52 -18.66 2.74
N LYS A 145 -27.70 -19.24 2.96
CA LYS A 145 -28.79 -19.20 1.96
C LYS A 145 -29.28 -17.78 1.68
N GLU A 146 -29.25 -16.91 2.68
CA GLU A 146 -29.72 -15.53 2.55
C GLU A 146 -28.66 -14.60 1.97
N ILE A 147 -27.38 -14.76 2.36
CA ILE A 147 -26.32 -13.77 2.04
C ILE A 147 -25.36 -14.18 0.92
N SER A 148 -25.27 -15.46 0.54
CA SER A 148 -24.28 -15.90 -0.46
C SER A 148 -24.43 -15.19 -1.81
N GLY A 149 -25.65 -14.97 -2.27
CA GLY A 149 -25.92 -14.20 -3.49
C GLY A 149 -25.45 -12.74 -3.40
N ALA A 150 -25.62 -12.11 -2.23
CA ALA A 150 -25.15 -10.76 -1.99
C ALA A 150 -23.62 -10.67 -1.97
N ILE A 151 -22.94 -11.62 -1.32
CA ILE A 151 -21.45 -11.68 -1.29
C ILE A 151 -20.90 -11.82 -2.71
N ILE A 152 -21.43 -12.75 -3.51
CA ILE A 152 -21.02 -12.92 -4.91
C ILE A 152 -21.23 -11.63 -5.71
N ALA A 153 -22.40 -11.00 -5.58
CA ALA A 153 -22.71 -9.78 -6.30
C ALA A 153 -21.77 -8.62 -5.92
N ILE A 154 -21.53 -8.40 -4.61
CA ILE A 154 -20.63 -7.35 -4.10
C ILE A 154 -19.22 -7.58 -4.62
N SER A 155 -18.69 -8.80 -4.49
CA SER A 155 -17.32 -9.12 -4.90
C SER A 155 -17.13 -9.01 -6.42
N LEU A 156 -18.11 -9.41 -7.22
CA LEU A 156 -18.07 -9.22 -8.67
C LEU A 156 -18.13 -7.74 -9.07
N VAL A 157 -18.96 -6.93 -8.41
CA VAL A 157 -19.03 -5.48 -8.65
C VAL A 157 -17.71 -4.83 -8.28
N MET A 158 -17.15 -5.16 -7.10
CA MET A 158 -15.85 -4.63 -6.66
C MET A 158 -14.71 -5.02 -7.61
N ALA A 159 -14.64 -6.29 -8.02
CA ALA A 159 -13.62 -6.75 -8.96
C ALA A 159 -13.79 -6.08 -10.35
N SER A 160 -15.03 -5.87 -10.80
CA SER A 160 -15.31 -5.25 -12.12
C SER A 160 -14.80 -3.82 -12.25
N VAL A 161 -14.65 -3.08 -11.15
CA VAL A 161 -14.07 -1.74 -11.15
C VAL A 161 -12.58 -1.78 -11.53
N PHE A 162 -11.87 -2.83 -11.14
CA PHE A 162 -10.43 -2.96 -11.43
C PHE A 162 -10.14 -3.56 -12.80
N ILE A 163 -11.07 -4.29 -13.40
CA ILE A 163 -10.86 -4.94 -14.71
C ILE A 163 -10.52 -3.93 -15.83
N PRO A 164 -11.28 -2.82 -16.04
CA PRO A 164 -10.94 -1.85 -17.07
C PRO A 164 -9.56 -1.20 -16.87
N VAL A 165 -9.18 -0.96 -15.60
CA VAL A 165 -7.91 -0.35 -15.24
C VAL A 165 -6.73 -1.28 -15.56
N ALA A 166 -6.93 -2.59 -15.51
CA ALA A 166 -5.92 -3.58 -15.90
C ALA A 166 -5.60 -3.57 -17.41
N PHE A 167 -6.46 -2.99 -18.25
CA PHE A 167 -6.27 -2.88 -19.70
C PHE A 167 -5.78 -1.50 -20.14
N MET A 168 -5.47 -0.59 -19.23
CA MET A 168 -4.90 0.71 -19.57
C MET A 168 -3.55 0.53 -20.26
N GLY A 169 -3.34 1.26 -21.37
CA GLY A 169 -2.09 1.27 -22.12
C GLY A 169 -1.11 2.35 -21.62
N GLY A 170 0.09 2.35 -22.21
CA GLY A 170 1.13 3.33 -21.90
C GLY A 170 1.99 2.98 -20.67
N PRO A 171 2.98 3.83 -20.34
CA PRO A 171 3.86 3.62 -19.19
C PRO A 171 3.08 3.54 -17.86
N GLU A 172 2.04 4.33 -17.73
CA GLU A 172 1.14 4.36 -16.57
C GLU A 172 0.35 3.05 -16.45
N GLY A 173 -0.08 2.50 -17.57
CA GLY A 173 -0.83 1.25 -17.62
C GLY A 173 -0.06 0.07 -17.05
N MET A 174 1.27 0.07 -17.11
CA MET A 174 2.09 -0.98 -16.51
C MET A 174 1.93 -1.01 -14.99
N PHE A 175 1.88 0.15 -14.34
CA PHE A 175 1.66 0.29 -12.89
C PHE A 175 0.23 -0.09 -12.51
N TYR A 176 -0.75 0.48 -13.21
CA TYR A 176 -2.16 0.24 -12.94
C TYR A 176 -2.57 -1.23 -13.18
N ARG A 177 -2.00 -1.87 -14.18
CA ARG A 177 -2.24 -3.30 -14.45
C ARG A 177 -1.84 -4.18 -13.28
N GLN A 178 -0.64 -3.98 -12.72
CA GLN A 178 -0.15 -4.76 -11.58
C GLN A 178 -1.02 -4.54 -10.35
N PHE A 179 -1.34 -3.29 -10.05
CA PHE A 179 -2.23 -2.93 -8.95
C PHE A 179 -3.61 -3.58 -9.11
N SER A 180 -4.23 -3.40 -10.28
CA SER A 180 -5.61 -3.82 -10.54
C SER A 180 -5.77 -5.33 -10.55
N ILE A 181 -4.85 -6.07 -11.16
CA ILE A 181 -4.92 -7.54 -11.15
C ILE A 181 -4.73 -8.06 -9.73
N THR A 182 -3.80 -7.50 -8.95
CA THR A 182 -3.58 -7.88 -7.55
C THR A 182 -4.83 -7.60 -6.72
N MET A 183 -5.45 -6.44 -6.87
CA MET A 183 -6.69 -6.08 -6.16
C MET A 183 -7.86 -6.99 -6.55
N ALA A 184 -8.12 -7.14 -7.85
CA ALA A 184 -9.23 -7.96 -8.34
C ALA A 184 -9.08 -9.43 -7.89
N SER A 185 -7.88 -9.98 -7.97
CA SER A 185 -7.63 -11.35 -7.49
C SER A 185 -7.82 -11.46 -5.97
N SER A 186 -7.38 -10.49 -5.20
CA SER A 186 -7.56 -10.47 -3.73
C SER A 186 -9.05 -10.46 -3.36
N ILE A 187 -9.85 -9.67 -4.05
CA ILE A 187 -11.30 -9.60 -3.83
C ILE A 187 -11.97 -10.93 -4.18
N LEU A 188 -11.62 -11.53 -5.31
CA LEU A 188 -12.19 -12.82 -5.72
C LEU A 188 -11.81 -13.96 -4.76
N PHE A 189 -10.56 -13.98 -4.28
CA PHE A 189 -10.15 -14.95 -3.26
C PHE A 189 -10.80 -14.69 -1.90
N SER A 190 -11.04 -13.42 -1.54
CA SER A 190 -11.83 -13.06 -0.35
C SER A 190 -13.23 -13.66 -0.42
N ALA A 191 -13.93 -13.45 -1.52
CA ALA A 191 -15.26 -14.01 -1.73
C ALA A 191 -15.25 -15.55 -1.64
N PHE A 192 -14.26 -16.20 -2.25
CA PHE A 192 -14.12 -17.63 -2.16
C PHE A 192 -13.92 -18.12 -0.71
N VAL A 193 -13.06 -17.47 0.06
CA VAL A 193 -12.83 -17.74 1.47
C VAL A 193 -14.09 -17.47 2.30
N ALA A 194 -14.79 -16.38 2.04
CA ALA A 194 -16.03 -16.03 2.73
C ALA A 194 -17.19 -17.00 2.44
N LEU A 195 -17.21 -17.61 1.28
CA LEU A 195 -18.23 -18.60 0.90
C LEU A 195 -17.90 -20.05 1.30
N THR A 196 -16.65 -20.33 1.64
CA THR A 196 -16.20 -21.69 1.94
C THR A 196 -15.63 -21.83 3.34
N LEU A 197 -14.48 -21.20 3.60
CA LEU A 197 -13.76 -21.34 4.87
C LEU A 197 -14.50 -20.65 6.02
N THR A 198 -14.96 -19.43 5.81
CA THR A 198 -15.61 -18.65 6.88
C THR A 198 -16.85 -19.33 7.43
N PRO A 199 -17.80 -19.86 6.61
CA PRO A 199 -18.94 -20.62 7.11
C PRO A 199 -18.53 -21.90 7.85
N ALA A 200 -17.53 -22.62 7.33
CA ALA A 200 -17.02 -23.82 7.98
C ALA A 200 -16.44 -23.51 9.37
N LEU A 201 -15.67 -22.41 9.50
CA LEU A 201 -15.15 -21.95 10.79
C LEU A 201 -16.26 -21.46 11.73
N CYS A 202 -17.31 -20.78 11.22
CA CYS A 202 -18.46 -20.41 12.01
C CYS A 202 -19.15 -21.63 12.61
N ALA A 203 -19.41 -22.66 11.81
CA ALA A 203 -20.03 -23.88 12.26
C ALA A 203 -19.19 -24.66 13.31
N LEU A 204 -17.86 -24.56 13.24
CA LEU A 204 -16.93 -25.29 14.12
C LEU A 204 -16.58 -24.52 15.40
N ILE A 205 -16.39 -23.21 15.31
CA ILE A 205 -15.80 -22.40 16.39
C ILE A 205 -16.86 -21.70 17.24
N LEU A 206 -17.98 -21.28 16.63
CA LEU A 206 -19.05 -20.61 17.37
C LEU A 206 -19.79 -21.58 18.30
N THR A 207 -20.25 -21.08 19.43
CA THR A 207 -20.97 -21.86 20.43
C THR A 207 -22.29 -21.22 20.78
N LYS A 208 -23.30 -22.05 21.19
CA LYS A 208 -24.63 -21.56 21.62
C LYS A 208 -24.60 -20.63 22.84
N GLU A 209 -23.59 -20.81 23.70
CA GLU A 209 -23.40 -19.98 24.90
C GLU A 209 -22.60 -18.72 24.54
N GLN A 210 -23.19 -17.84 23.76
CA GLN A 210 -22.72 -16.45 23.70
C GLN A 210 -23.23 -15.68 24.93
N GLU A 211 -22.83 -16.15 26.11
CA GLU A 211 -22.83 -15.24 27.24
C GLU A 211 -21.77 -14.17 26.96
N HIS A 212 -22.22 -12.93 26.82
CA HIS A 212 -21.41 -11.70 26.78
C HIS A 212 -20.59 -11.50 28.08
N ASN A 213 -20.26 -12.59 28.74
CA ASN A 213 -19.45 -12.64 29.94
C ASN A 213 -17.98 -12.89 29.60
N VAL A 214 -17.37 -11.95 28.86
CA VAL A 214 -15.93 -11.86 28.87
C VAL A 214 -15.52 -11.47 30.29
N LYS A 215 -15.23 -12.48 31.11
CA LYS A 215 -14.64 -12.30 32.46
C LYS A 215 -13.20 -11.76 32.38
N LEU A 216 -12.97 -10.77 31.53
CA LEU A 216 -11.67 -10.11 31.38
C LEU A 216 -11.55 -8.88 32.29
N GLY A 217 -11.92 -8.97 33.55
CA GLY A 217 -11.61 -7.93 34.53
C GLY A 217 -11.88 -6.48 34.03
N PHE A 218 -10.83 -5.67 33.95
CA PHE A 218 -10.90 -4.27 33.51
C PHE A 218 -11.26 -4.12 32.01
N VAL A 219 -10.71 -4.98 31.15
CA VAL A 219 -10.97 -4.97 29.70
C VAL A 219 -12.42 -5.31 29.41
N GLY A 220 -13.01 -6.29 30.09
CA GLY A 220 -14.41 -6.64 29.92
C GLY A 220 -15.35 -5.50 30.30
N LYS A 221 -15.06 -4.77 31.38
CA LYS A 221 -15.84 -3.58 31.78
C LYS A 221 -15.73 -2.43 30.77
N ALA A 222 -14.54 -2.24 30.17
CA ALA A 222 -14.34 -1.24 29.12
C ALA A 222 -15.13 -1.60 27.87
N LEU A 223 -15.10 -2.87 27.44
CA LEU A 223 -15.83 -3.39 26.28
C LEU A 223 -17.36 -3.27 26.46
N GLN A 224 -17.88 -3.64 27.65
CA GLN A 224 -19.31 -3.47 27.98
C GLN A 224 -19.74 -1.99 27.94
N ARG A 225 -18.89 -1.06 28.43
CA ARG A 225 -19.19 0.38 28.34
C ARG A 225 -19.16 0.88 26.89
N PHE A 226 -18.24 0.37 26.07
CA PHE A 226 -18.18 0.67 24.66
C PHE A 226 -19.44 0.19 23.95
N ASN A 227 -19.82 -1.08 24.10
CA ASN A 227 -21.00 -1.66 23.49
C ASN A 227 -22.29 -0.91 23.90
N ALA A 228 -22.45 -0.59 25.19
CA ALA A 228 -23.59 0.19 25.67
C ALA A 228 -23.64 1.63 25.12
N ARG A 229 -22.49 2.24 24.76
CA ARG A 229 -22.46 3.52 24.07
C ARG A 229 -22.77 3.36 22.57
N PHE A 230 -22.25 2.30 21.97
CA PHE A 230 -22.48 1.96 20.57
C PHE A 230 -23.98 1.69 20.32
N ASP A 231 -24.65 0.91 21.18
CA ASP A 231 -26.10 0.64 21.08
C ASP A 231 -26.93 1.91 21.15
N ARG A 232 -26.57 2.84 22.04
CA ARG A 232 -27.21 4.16 22.11
C ARG A 232 -26.97 4.99 20.84
N GLY A 233 -25.78 4.90 20.28
CA GLY A 233 -25.44 5.51 19.00
C GLY A 233 -26.27 4.93 17.86
N SER A 234 -26.37 3.61 17.79
CA SER A 234 -27.14 2.86 16.79
C SER A 234 -28.64 3.25 16.82
N GLN A 235 -29.23 3.34 18.01
CA GLN A 235 -30.62 3.80 18.17
C GLN A 235 -30.84 5.25 17.73
N ARG A 236 -29.82 6.13 17.92
CA ARG A 236 -29.88 7.51 17.39
C ARG A 236 -29.78 7.51 15.87
N TYR A 237 -28.86 6.72 15.32
CA TYR A 237 -28.68 6.54 13.88
C TYR A 237 -29.96 6.03 13.23
N GLU A 238 -30.61 5.00 13.77
CA GLU A 238 -31.89 4.48 13.28
C GLU A 238 -32.97 5.59 13.18
N ARG A 239 -33.06 6.43 14.22
CA ARG A 239 -34.03 7.56 14.23
C ARG A 239 -33.70 8.60 13.15
N VAL A 240 -32.42 8.90 12.96
CA VAL A 240 -31.97 9.84 11.90
C VAL A 240 -32.28 9.25 10.54
N VAL A 241 -31.91 8.00 10.27
CA VAL A 241 -32.18 7.32 8.99
C VAL A 241 -33.68 7.30 8.70
N ARG A 242 -34.51 6.91 9.68
CA ARG A 242 -35.96 6.90 9.53
C ARG A 242 -36.54 8.27 9.17
N ARG A 243 -35.96 9.35 9.71
CA ARG A 243 -36.33 10.72 9.38
C ARG A 243 -35.86 11.12 7.99
N THR A 244 -34.62 10.80 7.65
CA THR A 244 -33.96 11.13 6.37
C THR A 244 -34.67 10.46 5.20
N VAL A 245 -35.00 9.17 5.32
CA VAL A 245 -35.76 8.41 4.30
C VAL A 245 -37.12 9.05 4.00
N ARG A 246 -37.77 9.66 5.00
CA ARG A 246 -39.03 10.37 4.80
C ARG A 246 -38.88 11.73 4.10
N MET A 247 -37.69 12.33 4.20
CA MET A 247 -37.38 13.68 3.66
C MET A 247 -36.63 13.58 2.32
N LYS A 248 -37.26 12.95 1.32
CA LYS A 248 -36.64 12.66 0.01
C LYS A 248 -35.95 13.88 -0.64
N ALA A 249 -36.61 15.04 -0.60
CA ALA A 249 -36.05 16.27 -1.18
C ALA A 249 -34.80 16.76 -0.45
N LEU A 250 -34.77 16.67 0.89
CA LEU A 250 -33.59 17.03 1.68
C LEU A 250 -32.43 16.08 1.42
N THR A 251 -32.70 14.77 1.32
CA THR A 251 -31.69 13.76 1.02
C THR A 251 -31.10 13.98 -0.36
N LEU A 252 -31.94 14.22 -1.38
CA LEU A 252 -31.47 14.52 -2.73
C LEU A 252 -30.66 15.82 -2.76
N GLY A 253 -31.10 16.86 -2.08
CA GLY A 253 -30.39 18.14 -1.95
C GLY A 253 -29.00 17.95 -1.27
N ALA A 254 -28.92 17.13 -0.22
CA ALA A 254 -27.67 16.83 0.45
C ALA A 254 -26.70 16.06 -0.47
N ILE A 255 -27.19 15.08 -1.23
CA ILE A 255 -26.35 14.34 -2.21
C ILE A 255 -25.83 15.30 -3.28
N LEU A 256 -26.69 16.14 -3.86
CA LEU A 256 -26.27 17.12 -4.86
C LEU A 256 -25.25 18.13 -4.29
N ALA A 257 -25.44 18.59 -3.06
CA ALA A 257 -24.48 19.47 -2.39
C ALA A 257 -23.12 18.78 -2.17
N CYS A 258 -23.10 17.52 -1.75
CA CYS A 258 -21.87 16.74 -1.64
C CYS A 258 -21.18 16.54 -3.00
N CYS A 259 -21.92 16.24 -4.05
CA CYS A 259 -21.38 16.11 -5.41
C CYS A 259 -20.80 17.46 -5.91
N ALA A 260 -21.51 18.57 -5.69
CA ALA A 260 -21.03 19.90 -6.06
C ALA A 260 -19.77 20.29 -5.29
N LEU A 261 -19.73 19.99 -3.99
CA LEU A 261 -18.54 20.20 -3.16
C LEU A 261 -17.35 19.37 -3.63
N ALA A 262 -17.56 18.08 -3.91
CA ALA A 262 -16.51 17.20 -4.45
C ALA A 262 -15.98 17.70 -5.79
N TYR A 263 -16.86 18.13 -6.68
CA TYR A 263 -16.49 18.75 -7.96
C TYR A 263 -15.67 20.03 -7.76
N TRP A 264 -16.13 20.92 -6.88
CA TRP A 264 -15.42 22.17 -6.58
C TRP A 264 -14.03 21.92 -6.00
N VAL A 265 -13.88 20.99 -5.06
CA VAL A 265 -12.59 20.61 -4.49
C VAL A 265 -11.66 20.04 -5.57
N ASN A 266 -12.21 19.19 -6.46
CA ASN A 266 -11.44 18.57 -7.55
C ASN A 266 -10.83 19.61 -8.50
N LEU A 267 -11.52 20.74 -8.76
CA LEU A 267 -10.99 21.82 -9.60
C LEU A 267 -9.74 22.49 -9.03
N GLY A 268 -9.55 22.43 -7.71
CA GLY A 268 -8.39 23.03 -7.02
C GLY A 268 -7.22 22.05 -6.80
N LEU A 269 -7.40 20.76 -7.12
CA LEU A 269 -6.35 19.76 -6.90
C LEU A 269 -5.33 19.78 -8.05
N PRO A 270 -4.03 19.89 -7.74
CA PRO A 270 -3.00 19.73 -8.77
C PRO A 270 -3.01 18.31 -9.31
N SER A 271 -3.05 18.18 -10.63
CA SER A 271 -2.92 16.89 -11.30
C SER A 271 -1.44 16.51 -11.42
N GLY A 272 -1.08 15.32 -10.94
CA GLY A 272 0.25 14.76 -11.08
C GLY A 272 0.16 13.25 -11.17
N PHE A 273 0.96 12.65 -12.05
CA PHE A 273 0.93 11.20 -12.26
C PHE A 273 1.74 10.45 -11.22
N ILE A 274 2.95 10.93 -10.94
CA ILE A 274 3.84 10.31 -9.95
C ILE A 274 3.92 11.24 -8.73
N PRO A 275 3.60 10.74 -7.52
CA PRO A 275 3.84 11.50 -6.31
C PRO A 275 5.33 11.84 -6.19
N GLN A 276 5.65 13.04 -5.74
CA GLN A 276 7.02 13.42 -5.43
C GLN A 276 7.48 12.61 -4.20
N GLU A 277 8.26 11.55 -4.45
CA GLU A 277 8.81 10.69 -3.41
C GLU A 277 10.24 11.09 -3.10
N ASP A 278 10.60 11.03 -1.82
CA ASP A 278 11.97 11.20 -1.38
C ASP A 278 12.70 9.84 -1.47
N GLN A 279 13.35 9.62 -2.60
CA GLN A 279 14.08 8.38 -2.90
C GLN A 279 15.47 8.31 -2.24
N GLY A 280 15.84 9.31 -1.41
CA GLY A 280 17.17 9.37 -0.81
C GLY A 280 18.26 9.77 -1.79
N MET A 281 17.90 10.25 -2.98
CA MET A 281 18.80 10.60 -4.07
C MET A 281 18.23 11.77 -4.88
N ILE A 282 19.12 12.64 -5.37
CA ILE A 282 18.79 13.76 -6.25
C ILE A 282 19.65 13.64 -7.52
N TYR A 283 19.02 13.87 -8.65
CA TYR A 283 19.68 13.98 -9.94
C TYR A 283 19.76 15.46 -10.33
N ALA A 284 20.95 15.92 -10.65
CA ALA A 284 21.15 17.24 -11.25
C ALA A 284 21.76 17.08 -12.64
N VAL A 285 21.19 17.76 -13.62
CA VAL A 285 21.71 17.85 -14.98
C VAL A 285 22.48 19.14 -15.11
N VAL A 286 23.69 19.05 -15.61
CA VAL A 286 24.55 20.20 -15.89
C VAL A 286 24.66 20.37 -17.40
N GLU A 287 24.05 21.43 -17.91
CA GLU A 287 24.12 21.78 -19.33
C GLU A 287 25.00 23.01 -19.53
N THR A 288 25.92 22.91 -20.49
CA THR A 288 26.73 24.02 -20.95
C THR A 288 26.30 24.43 -22.36
N PRO A 289 26.61 25.65 -22.82
CA PRO A 289 26.20 26.10 -24.15
C PRO A 289 26.59 25.12 -25.26
N PRO A 290 25.76 24.95 -26.32
CA PRO A 290 26.08 24.09 -27.45
C PRO A 290 27.47 24.42 -28.03
N GLY A 291 28.26 23.33 -28.32
CA GLY A 291 29.66 23.48 -28.78
C GLY A 291 30.71 23.58 -27.65
N SER A 292 30.29 23.51 -26.38
CA SER A 292 31.21 23.42 -25.28
C SER A 292 31.97 22.09 -25.27
N THR A 293 33.24 22.13 -24.85
CA THR A 293 34.08 20.92 -24.71
C THR A 293 33.73 20.19 -23.40
N ILE A 294 34.05 18.91 -23.34
CA ILE A 294 33.82 18.07 -22.16
C ILE A 294 34.57 18.60 -20.92
N GLU A 295 35.72 19.23 -21.09
CA GLU A 295 36.50 19.86 -20.02
C GLU A 295 35.75 21.02 -19.38
N ARG A 296 35.05 21.84 -20.19
CA ARG A 296 34.26 22.96 -19.72
C ARG A 296 33.03 22.42 -18.94
N THR A 297 32.37 21.41 -19.47
CA THR A 297 31.24 20.76 -18.79
C THR A 297 31.68 20.10 -17.49
N ASN A 298 32.84 19.44 -17.47
CA ASN A 298 33.43 18.88 -16.26
C ASN A 298 33.75 19.94 -15.23
N ALA A 299 34.32 21.10 -15.63
CA ALA A 299 34.61 22.20 -14.71
C ALA A 299 33.32 22.74 -14.05
N ALA A 300 32.26 22.91 -14.81
CA ALA A 300 30.93 23.28 -14.28
C ALA A 300 30.38 22.23 -13.31
N ALA A 301 30.43 20.96 -13.69
CA ALA A 301 29.98 19.85 -12.85
C ALA A 301 30.79 19.74 -11.53
N GLN A 302 32.10 19.99 -11.57
CA GLN A 302 32.97 20.02 -10.37
C GLN A 302 32.65 21.22 -9.46
N ALA A 303 32.28 22.38 -10.02
CA ALA A 303 31.84 23.53 -9.24
C ALA A 303 30.57 23.22 -8.50
N PHE A 304 29.57 22.66 -9.19
CA PHE A 304 28.31 22.22 -8.60
C PHE A 304 28.54 21.13 -7.52
N LEU A 305 29.40 20.15 -7.79
CA LEU A 305 29.75 19.07 -6.84
C LEU A 305 30.25 19.65 -5.51
N LYS A 306 31.08 20.71 -5.53
CA LYS A 306 31.57 21.37 -4.30
C LYS A 306 30.45 21.99 -3.50
N ILE A 307 29.49 22.63 -4.16
CA ILE A 307 28.32 23.25 -3.53
C ILE A 307 27.44 22.15 -2.91
N ALA A 308 27.12 21.12 -3.69
CA ALA A 308 26.24 20.03 -3.25
C ALA A 308 26.87 19.22 -2.11
N LYS A 309 28.16 18.98 -2.10
CA LYS A 309 28.87 18.26 -1.03
C LYS A 309 28.91 19.03 0.29
N ALA A 310 28.81 20.34 0.25
CA ALA A 310 28.77 21.18 1.44
C ALA A 310 27.38 21.26 2.08
N GLU A 311 26.35 20.73 1.39
CA GLU A 311 24.95 20.84 1.84
C GLU A 311 24.63 19.84 2.97
N GLU A 312 23.91 20.32 4.00
CA GLU A 312 23.50 19.47 5.13
C GLU A 312 22.51 18.39 4.67
N GLY A 313 22.78 17.14 4.98
CA GLY A 313 21.96 15.99 4.59
C GLY A 313 22.47 15.23 3.37
N VAL A 314 23.49 15.73 2.68
CA VAL A 314 24.17 15.02 1.60
C VAL A 314 25.21 14.06 2.18
N GLU A 315 25.24 12.84 1.66
CA GLU A 315 26.20 11.77 2.03
C GLU A 315 27.38 11.75 1.06
N SER A 316 27.08 11.68 -0.23
CA SER A 316 28.09 11.67 -1.29
C SER A 316 27.56 12.31 -2.57
N VAL A 317 28.46 12.83 -3.39
CA VAL A 317 28.15 13.41 -4.70
C VAL A 317 29.11 12.86 -5.72
N SER A 318 28.58 12.39 -6.85
CA SER A 318 29.37 11.93 -8.01
C SER A 318 28.96 12.72 -9.25
N SER A 319 29.92 13.13 -10.06
CA SER A 319 29.66 13.81 -11.34
C SER A 319 30.13 12.99 -12.53
N LEU A 320 29.36 13.02 -13.60
CA LEU A 320 29.62 12.37 -14.88
C LEU A 320 29.56 13.46 -15.97
N ALA A 321 30.69 13.86 -16.51
CA ALA A 321 30.73 14.76 -17.66
C ALA A 321 30.62 13.96 -18.97
N GLY A 322 29.88 14.50 -19.93
CA GLY A 322 29.66 13.86 -21.22
C GLY A 322 28.56 12.83 -21.27
N PHE A 323 27.82 12.64 -20.18
CA PHE A 323 26.71 11.69 -20.09
C PHE A 323 25.53 12.28 -19.33
N GLU A 324 24.37 12.23 -19.91
CA GLU A 324 23.11 12.63 -19.29
C GLU A 324 22.31 11.40 -18.86
N ILE A 325 22.07 11.23 -17.57
CA ILE A 325 21.41 10.04 -17.02
C ILE A 325 19.95 9.95 -17.40
N LEU A 326 19.23 11.07 -17.48
CA LEU A 326 17.78 11.07 -17.72
C LEU A 326 17.43 10.67 -19.15
N SER A 327 18.21 11.14 -20.13
CA SER A 327 18.02 10.79 -21.54
C SER A 327 18.85 9.57 -21.99
N GLU A 328 19.73 9.05 -21.13
CA GLU A 328 20.79 8.09 -21.47
C GLU A 328 21.67 8.56 -22.66
N GLY A 329 21.70 9.87 -22.90
CA GLY A 329 22.41 10.50 -23.99
C GLY A 329 23.87 10.79 -23.69
N THR A 330 24.73 10.78 -24.71
CA THR A 330 26.12 11.23 -24.61
C THR A 330 26.31 12.53 -25.39
N SER A 331 26.76 13.59 -24.72
CA SER A 331 27.05 14.87 -25.34
C SER A 331 28.14 15.59 -24.60
N ALA A 332 29.08 16.23 -25.30
CA ALA A 332 30.18 16.94 -24.68
C ALA A 332 29.72 18.13 -23.81
N ASN A 333 28.58 18.75 -24.14
CA ASN A 333 28.00 19.87 -23.41
C ASN A 333 27.04 19.50 -22.29
N SER A 334 26.82 18.20 -22.02
CA SER A 334 25.92 17.71 -20.99
C SER A 334 26.67 16.85 -19.96
N GLY A 335 26.25 16.94 -18.71
CA GLY A 335 26.75 16.14 -17.62
C GLY A 335 25.66 15.89 -16.57
N SER A 336 25.87 14.91 -15.73
CA SER A 336 24.95 14.59 -14.64
C SER A 336 25.68 14.52 -13.31
N CYS A 337 25.02 14.99 -12.26
CA CYS A 337 25.48 14.82 -10.89
C CYS A 337 24.49 13.94 -10.12
N LEU A 338 25.00 12.94 -9.44
CA LEU A 338 24.29 12.04 -8.56
C LEU A 338 24.58 12.46 -7.13
N ILE A 339 23.55 12.87 -6.40
CA ILE A 339 23.64 13.31 -5.02
C ILE A 339 22.95 12.28 -4.16
N ASN A 340 23.71 11.50 -3.40
CA ASN A 340 23.16 10.59 -2.41
C ASN A 340 22.90 11.34 -1.11
N LEU A 341 21.70 11.19 -0.57
CA LEU A 341 21.34 11.77 0.71
C LEU A 341 21.59 10.77 1.84
N LYS A 342 21.83 11.30 3.03
CA LYS A 342 21.86 10.50 4.25
C LYS A 342 20.55 9.76 4.45
N ASP A 343 20.58 8.63 5.14
CA ASP A 343 19.38 7.85 5.48
C ASP A 343 18.29 8.74 6.10
N TRP A 344 17.03 8.45 5.79
CA TRP A 344 15.87 9.21 6.27
C TRP A 344 15.82 9.36 7.79
N LYS A 345 16.37 8.40 8.53
CA LYS A 345 16.47 8.43 10.01
C LYS A 345 17.54 9.42 10.50
N HIS A 346 18.52 9.76 9.67
CA HIS A 346 19.68 10.58 10.04
C HIS A 346 19.64 12.00 9.44
N ARG A 347 18.57 12.36 8.75
CA ARG A 347 18.36 13.71 8.22
C ARG A 347 17.02 14.29 8.66
N LYS A 348 17.01 15.58 8.92
CA LYS A 348 15.78 16.34 9.27
C LYS A 348 15.11 16.97 8.04
N ARG A 349 15.88 17.17 6.96
CA ARG A 349 15.47 17.86 5.75
C ARG A 349 15.04 16.85 4.69
N THR A 350 13.95 17.16 4.00
CA THR A 350 13.46 16.35 2.87
C THR A 350 14.30 16.62 1.62
N ALA A 351 14.29 15.70 0.64
CA ALA A 351 14.94 15.91 -0.66
C ALA A 351 14.44 17.20 -1.33
N LYS A 352 13.14 17.52 -1.24
CA LYS A 352 12.56 18.76 -1.78
C LYS A 352 13.18 20.04 -1.18
N GLN A 353 13.43 20.05 0.12
CA GLN A 353 14.05 21.19 0.79
C GLN A 353 15.52 21.36 0.36
N ILE A 354 16.24 20.24 0.21
CA ILE A 354 17.64 20.24 -0.24
C ILE A 354 17.73 20.71 -1.71
N ILE A 355 16.78 20.30 -2.57
CA ILE A 355 16.69 20.76 -3.96
C ILE A 355 16.51 22.28 -3.99
N ALA A 356 15.54 22.82 -3.25
CA ALA A 356 15.28 24.27 -3.22
C ALA A 356 16.52 25.07 -2.79
N ASP A 357 17.24 24.60 -1.78
CA ASP A 357 18.47 25.29 -1.34
C ASP A 357 19.63 25.18 -2.35
N LEU A 358 19.71 24.06 -3.08
CA LEU A 358 20.70 23.89 -4.16
C LEU A 358 20.36 24.82 -5.36
N GLU A 359 19.07 24.95 -5.70
CA GLU A 359 18.60 25.86 -6.76
C GLU A 359 18.88 27.34 -6.40
N GLU A 360 18.77 27.72 -5.11
CA GLU A 360 19.08 29.09 -4.68
C GLU A 360 20.59 29.40 -4.72
N LYS A 361 21.45 28.37 -4.56
CA LYS A 361 22.93 28.54 -4.51
C LYS A 361 23.60 28.41 -5.87
N CYS A 362 22.88 27.99 -6.92
CA CYS A 362 23.38 27.80 -8.28
C CYS A 362 22.83 28.79 -9.27
#